data_a96a4b033e23327b3d56202e93940dcd
#
_entry.id   a96a4b033e23327b3d56202e93940dcd
#
_cell.length_a   1.000
_cell.length_b   1.000
_cell.length_c   1.000
_cell.angle_alpha   90.00
_cell.angle_beta   90.00
_cell.angle_gamma   90.00
#
_symmetry.space_group_name_H-M   'P 1'
#
loop_
_entity.id
_entity.type
_entity.pdbx_description
1 polymer ?
#
loop_
_entity_poly.entity_id
_entity_poly.type
_entity_poly.pdbx_seq_one_letter_code
_entity_poly.pdbx_strand_id
1 'polypeptide(L)'
;MDLLLDLAAADPRLRVIKLEDEPTPPKAGRLLAADQTLRVLGGLGGEMLIEELRRGCVGTMTGFGYPEILVDIVRRFRSGDREGATIVFHRTCPLIRFENQAALNLPIRKLIYQRRGAIACAHVRAPGPSLDAGTVADLDDLLGRLGLASA
;
A
#
# COMPACT_ATOMS: atom_id res chain seq x y z
N MET A 1 -6.09 -20.93 -1.90
CA MET A 1 -4.60 -21.01 -2.05
C MET A 1 -4.24 -21.93 -3.19
N ASP A 2 -4.72 -23.14 -3.19
CA ASP A 2 -4.43 -24.16 -4.20
C ASP A 2 -4.83 -23.72 -5.60
N LEU A 3 -5.99 -23.06 -5.77
CA LEU A 3 -6.43 -22.53 -7.05
C LEU A 3 -5.40 -21.57 -7.70
N LEU A 4 -4.74 -20.70 -6.91
CA LEU A 4 -3.72 -19.77 -7.45
C LEU A 4 -2.49 -20.54 -7.95
N LEU A 5 -2.09 -21.58 -7.25
CA LEU A 5 -0.97 -22.45 -7.65
C LEU A 5 -1.35 -23.27 -8.89
N ASP A 6 -2.56 -23.82 -8.93
CA ASP A 6 -3.06 -24.57 -10.08
C ASP A 6 -3.13 -23.68 -11.33
N LEU A 7 -3.64 -22.46 -11.21
CA LEU A 7 -3.68 -21.49 -12.30
C LEU A 7 -2.27 -21.11 -12.80
N ALA A 8 -1.34 -20.86 -11.87
CA ALA A 8 0.04 -20.54 -12.21
C ALA A 8 0.75 -21.72 -12.88
N ALA A 9 0.45 -22.96 -12.49
CA ALA A 9 0.98 -24.15 -13.14
C ALA A 9 0.40 -24.37 -14.55
N ALA A 10 -0.89 -24.05 -14.72
CA ALA A 10 -1.58 -24.22 -16.00
C ALA A 10 -1.19 -23.19 -17.05
N ASP A 11 -0.83 -21.96 -16.65
CA ASP A 11 -0.46 -20.89 -17.58
C ASP A 11 0.83 -20.17 -17.13
N PRO A 12 1.95 -20.31 -17.87
CA PRO A 12 3.22 -19.68 -17.53
C PRO A 12 3.19 -18.14 -17.59
N ARG A 13 2.14 -17.53 -18.09
CA ARG A 13 1.95 -16.07 -18.09
C ARG A 13 1.41 -15.55 -16.75
N LEU A 14 0.80 -16.41 -15.93
CA LEU A 14 0.24 -16.07 -14.63
C LEU A 14 1.31 -16.17 -13.53
N ARG A 15 2.26 -15.22 -13.53
CA ARG A 15 3.38 -15.19 -12.58
C ARG A 15 3.31 -14.07 -11.56
N VAL A 16 2.38 -13.13 -11.73
CA VAL A 16 2.23 -11.99 -10.82
C VAL A 16 0.91 -12.10 -10.09
N ILE A 17 0.98 -12.07 -8.77
CA ILE A 17 -0.19 -12.14 -7.88
C ILE A 17 -0.25 -10.86 -7.06
N LYS A 18 -1.36 -10.13 -7.13
CA LYS A 18 -1.72 -9.11 -6.12
C LYS A 18 -2.52 -9.81 -5.02
N LEU A 19 -1.95 -9.90 -3.85
CA LEU A 19 -2.54 -10.61 -2.71
C LEU A 19 -3.18 -9.62 -1.74
N GLU A 20 -4.51 -9.63 -1.66
CA GLU A 20 -5.32 -8.80 -0.75
C GLU A 20 -6.26 -9.63 0.14
N ASP A 21 -6.14 -10.96 0.11
CA ASP A 21 -6.90 -11.88 0.95
C ASP A 21 -6.15 -12.11 2.27
N GLU A 22 -6.63 -11.49 3.33
CA GLU A 22 -6.02 -11.56 4.66
C GLU A 22 -6.06 -12.98 5.28
N PRO A 23 -5.08 -13.31 6.12
CA PRO A 23 -3.85 -12.58 6.43
C PRO A 23 -2.81 -12.72 5.31
N THR A 24 -2.36 -11.59 4.72
CA THR A 24 -1.53 -11.60 3.52
C THR A 24 -0.11 -12.13 3.75
N PRO A 25 0.65 -11.80 4.83
CA PRO A 25 2.02 -12.26 4.97
C PRO A 25 2.17 -13.78 5.04
N PRO A 26 1.41 -14.54 5.85
CA PRO A 26 1.54 -15.99 5.88
C PRO A 26 1.08 -16.66 4.58
N LYS A 27 0.11 -16.09 3.87
CA LYS A 27 -0.34 -16.60 2.57
C LYS A 27 0.73 -16.38 1.49
N ALA A 28 1.37 -15.18 1.47
CA ALA A 28 2.49 -14.90 0.59
C ALA A 28 3.65 -15.89 0.81
N GLY A 29 4.02 -16.13 2.06
CA GLY A 29 5.06 -17.10 2.40
C GLY A 29 4.74 -18.51 1.89
N ARG A 30 3.50 -18.98 2.00
CA ARG A 30 3.09 -20.29 1.46
C ARG A 30 3.12 -20.36 -0.07
N LEU A 31 2.65 -19.30 -0.76
CA LEU A 31 2.72 -19.23 -2.21
C LEU A 31 4.16 -19.31 -2.72
N LEU A 32 5.05 -18.50 -2.14
CA LEU A 32 6.45 -18.43 -2.55
C LEU A 32 7.27 -19.67 -2.13
N ALA A 33 6.88 -20.38 -1.08
CA ALA A 33 7.47 -21.67 -0.72
C ALA A 33 7.07 -22.79 -1.71
N ALA A 34 5.85 -22.70 -2.27
CA ALA A 34 5.36 -23.68 -3.24
C ALA A 34 5.89 -23.40 -4.66
N ASP A 35 5.99 -22.12 -5.04
CA ASP A 35 6.53 -21.72 -6.36
C ASP A 35 7.32 -20.41 -6.25
N GLN A 36 8.66 -20.54 -6.26
CA GLN A 36 9.59 -19.40 -6.18
C GLN A 36 9.64 -18.53 -7.45
N THR A 37 9.03 -18.98 -8.53
CA THR A 37 8.93 -18.19 -9.78
C THR A 37 7.82 -17.15 -9.71
N LEU A 38 6.93 -17.25 -8.75
CA LEU A 38 5.87 -16.27 -8.53
C LEU A 38 6.43 -14.92 -8.04
N ARG A 39 5.78 -13.87 -8.46
CA ARG A 39 6.02 -12.50 -7.98
C ARG A 39 4.77 -12.03 -7.24
N VAL A 40 4.83 -12.07 -5.92
CA VAL A 40 3.71 -11.66 -5.07
C VAL A 40 3.87 -10.19 -4.69
N LEU A 41 2.83 -9.41 -4.91
CA LEU A 41 2.67 -8.04 -4.44
C LEU A 41 1.59 -8.03 -3.34
N GLY A 42 1.82 -7.31 -2.27
CA GLY A 42 0.76 -6.97 -1.33
C GLY A 42 -0.21 -5.93 -1.89
N GLY A 43 -1.15 -5.54 -1.08
CA GLY A 43 -2.12 -4.48 -1.37
C GLY A 43 -2.52 -3.76 -0.09
N LEU A 44 -3.82 -3.64 0.19
CA LEU A 44 -4.39 -3.15 1.46
C LEU A 44 -3.72 -1.87 1.98
N GLY A 45 -3.55 -0.86 1.10
CA GLY A 45 -2.91 0.39 1.50
C GLY A 45 -1.40 0.30 1.78
N GLY A 46 -0.81 -0.90 1.74
CA GLY A 46 0.58 -1.15 2.13
C GLY A 46 0.75 -1.43 3.63
N GLU A 47 -0.32 -1.71 4.37
CA GLU A 47 -0.30 -1.90 5.83
C GLU A 47 0.64 -3.01 6.30
N MET A 48 0.81 -4.05 5.49
CA MET A 48 1.65 -5.23 5.82
C MET A 48 2.95 -5.27 5.01
N LEU A 49 3.38 -4.14 4.42
CA LEU A 49 4.49 -4.10 3.47
C LEU A 49 5.79 -4.74 4.03
N ILE A 50 6.19 -4.42 5.25
CA ILE A 50 7.44 -4.96 5.83
C ILE A 50 7.33 -6.47 6.06
N GLU A 51 6.20 -6.95 6.58
CA GLU A 51 5.95 -8.37 6.83
C GLU A 51 5.90 -9.16 5.52
N GLU A 52 5.30 -8.59 4.49
CA GLU A 52 5.23 -9.15 3.14
C GLU A 52 6.61 -9.23 2.49
N LEU A 53 7.42 -8.16 2.57
CA LEU A 53 8.79 -8.14 2.06
C LEU A 53 9.68 -9.17 2.77
N ARG A 54 9.52 -9.36 4.10
CA ARG A 54 10.23 -10.39 4.86
C ARG A 54 9.91 -11.81 4.39
N ARG A 55 8.75 -12.02 3.78
CA ARG A 55 8.31 -13.31 3.22
C ARG A 55 8.58 -13.48 1.73
N GLY A 56 9.29 -12.51 1.13
CA GLY A 56 9.72 -12.58 -0.27
C GLY A 56 8.81 -11.90 -1.27
N CYS A 57 7.78 -11.15 -0.81
CA CYS A 57 7.00 -10.31 -1.72
C CYS A 57 7.91 -9.29 -2.43
N VAL A 58 7.57 -8.98 -3.67
CA VAL A 58 8.38 -8.07 -4.49
C VAL A 58 8.00 -6.59 -4.30
N GLY A 59 6.98 -6.31 -3.51
CA GLY A 59 6.52 -4.96 -3.22
C GLY A 59 5.03 -4.94 -2.89
N THR A 60 4.39 -3.81 -3.10
CA THR A 60 2.94 -3.63 -2.92
C THR A 60 2.33 -2.91 -4.11
N MET A 61 1.05 -3.18 -4.39
CA MET A 61 0.24 -2.48 -5.39
C MET A 61 -0.96 -1.86 -4.69
N THR A 62 -0.91 -0.56 -4.46
CA THR A 62 -1.91 0.16 -3.68
C THR A 62 -2.09 1.60 -4.13
N GLY A 63 -3.17 2.24 -3.70
CA GLY A 63 -3.52 3.62 -4.02
C GLY A 63 -3.01 4.66 -3.03
N PHE A 64 -1.98 4.40 -2.25
CA PHE A 64 -1.41 5.30 -1.24
C PHE A 64 -1.01 6.67 -1.83
N GLY A 65 -1.35 7.76 -1.14
CA GLY A 65 -1.21 9.13 -1.64
C GLY A 65 0.24 9.63 -1.77
N TYR A 66 1.20 8.93 -1.17
CA TYR A 66 2.64 9.20 -1.23
C TYR A 66 3.40 7.95 -1.69
N PRO A 67 3.18 7.48 -2.94
CA PRO A 67 3.77 6.23 -3.42
C PRO A 67 5.30 6.20 -3.35
N GLU A 68 5.98 7.36 -3.43
CA GLU A 68 7.42 7.49 -3.29
C GLU A 68 7.94 6.97 -1.94
N ILE A 69 7.15 7.07 -0.88
CA ILE A 69 7.52 6.53 0.44
C ILE A 69 7.55 4.99 0.38
N LEU A 70 6.53 4.37 -0.22
CA LEU A 70 6.50 2.92 -0.38
C LEU A 70 7.62 2.42 -1.29
N VAL A 71 7.95 3.19 -2.33
CA VAL A 71 9.09 2.91 -3.22
C VAL A 71 10.41 2.97 -2.44
N ASP A 72 10.60 3.98 -1.57
CA ASP A 72 11.80 4.09 -0.73
C ASP A 72 11.92 2.91 0.23
N ILE A 73 10.84 2.50 0.88
CA ILE A 73 10.81 1.32 1.77
C ILE A 73 11.26 0.07 1.02
N VAL A 74 10.67 -0.21 -0.15
CA VAL A 74 11.01 -1.39 -0.97
C VAL A 74 12.46 -1.33 -1.43
N ARG A 75 12.93 -0.17 -1.87
CA ARG A 75 14.33 0.05 -2.30
C ARG A 75 15.31 -0.24 -1.18
N ARG A 76 15.11 0.34 0.01
CA ARG A 76 15.94 0.11 1.21
C ARG A 76 15.97 -1.36 1.58
N PHE A 77 14.80 -1.97 1.68
CA PHE A 77 14.69 -3.39 2.05
C PHE A 77 15.48 -4.28 1.08
N ARG A 78 15.38 -4.03 -0.23
CA ARG A 78 16.09 -4.79 -1.27
C ARG A 78 17.60 -4.55 -1.29
N SER A 79 18.06 -3.35 -0.92
CA SER A 79 19.49 -3.04 -0.80
C SER A 79 20.13 -3.57 0.48
N GLY A 80 19.35 -4.23 1.36
CA GLY A 80 19.82 -4.78 2.63
C GLY A 80 19.65 -3.84 3.84
N ASP A 81 19.27 -2.58 3.63
CA ASP A 81 18.93 -1.62 4.69
C ASP A 81 17.53 -1.91 5.25
N ARG A 82 17.40 -3.06 5.91
CA ARG A 82 16.13 -3.50 6.48
C ARG A 82 15.68 -2.65 7.66
N GLU A 83 16.63 -2.15 8.44
CA GLU A 83 16.34 -1.28 9.58
C GLU A 83 15.81 0.07 9.10
N GLY A 84 16.50 0.73 8.16
CA GLY A 84 16.02 1.97 7.56
C GLY A 84 14.65 1.84 6.88
N ALA A 85 14.41 0.73 6.19
CA ALA A 85 13.08 0.43 5.64
C ALA A 85 12.01 0.36 6.72
N THR A 86 12.30 -0.31 7.84
CA THR A 86 11.38 -0.48 8.97
C THR A 86 11.11 0.86 9.66
N ILE A 87 12.13 1.69 9.86
CA ILE A 87 11.98 3.04 10.45
C ILE A 87 11.06 3.91 9.58
N VAL A 88 11.29 3.96 8.27
CA VAL A 88 10.44 4.72 7.34
C VAL A 88 9.00 4.20 7.38
N PHE A 89 8.82 2.90 7.35
CA PHE A 89 7.49 2.27 7.43
C PHE A 89 6.76 2.66 8.73
N HIS A 90 7.39 2.45 9.89
CA HIS A 90 6.76 2.76 11.19
C HIS A 90 6.39 4.24 11.31
N ARG A 91 7.25 5.14 10.84
CA ARG A 91 6.94 6.57 10.80
C ARG A 91 5.69 6.87 9.95
N THR A 92 5.49 6.12 8.88
CA THR A 92 4.42 6.35 7.90
C THR A 92 3.13 5.58 8.21
N CYS A 93 3.18 4.54 9.07
CA CYS A 93 2.02 3.74 9.46
C CYS A 93 0.78 4.55 9.85
N PRO A 94 0.88 5.66 10.62
CA PRO A 94 -0.29 6.46 10.94
C PRO A 94 -1.03 6.99 9.70
N LEU A 95 -0.30 7.41 8.68
CA LEU A 95 -0.88 7.89 7.41
C LEU A 95 -1.45 6.74 6.58
N ILE A 96 -0.74 5.62 6.48
CA ILE A 96 -1.22 4.41 5.80
C ILE A 96 -2.56 3.97 6.40
N ARG A 97 -2.64 3.85 7.72
CA ARG A 97 -3.87 3.54 8.44
C ARG A 97 -4.98 4.58 8.19
N PHE A 98 -4.63 5.87 8.24
CA PHE A 98 -5.59 6.94 8.05
C PHE A 98 -6.18 6.94 6.64
N GLU A 99 -5.36 6.76 5.62
CA GLU A 99 -5.82 6.66 4.23
C GLU A 99 -6.63 5.38 3.94
N ASN A 100 -6.42 4.33 4.73
CA ASN A 100 -7.05 3.02 4.46
C ASN A 100 -8.41 2.84 5.15
N GLN A 101 -8.99 3.92 5.68
CA GLN A 101 -10.33 3.90 6.27
C GLN A 101 -11.36 3.42 5.25
N ALA A 102 -12.17 2.42 5.65
CA ALA A 102 -13.25 1.91 4.82
C ALA A 102 -14.18 3.05 4.38
N ALA A 103 -14.60 3.03 3.14
CA ALA A 103 -15.41 4.04 2.45
C ALA A 103 -14.74 5.42 2.26
N LEU A 104 -13.81 5.85 3.12
CA LEU A 104 -13.15 7.17 3.03
C LEU A 104 -11.80 7.14 2.31
N ASN A 105 -11.26 5.97 2.02
CA ASN A 105 -9.94 5.82 1.37
C ASN A 105 -9.84 6.59 0.04
N LEU A 106 -10.85 6.52 -0.82
CA LEU A 106 -10.83 7.19 -2.11
C LEU A 106 -10.87 8.71 -2.01
N PRO A 107 -11.81 9.34 -1.25
CA PRO A 107 -11.82 10.79 -1.12
C PRO A 107 -10.58 11.33 -0.40
N ILE A 108 -10.03 10.64 0.61
CA ILE A 108 -8.78 11.05 1.27
C ILE A 108 -7.63 11.07 0.26
N ARG A 109 -7.42 10.00 -0.50
CA ARG A 109 -6.37 9.91 -1.52
C ARG A 109 -6.53 10.96 -2.61
N LYS A 110 -7.76 11.20 -3.07
CA LYS A 110 -8.00 12.24 -4.07
C LYS A 110 -7.71 13.63 -3.54
N LEU A 111 -8.03 13.93 -2.28
CA LEU A 111 -7.66 15.19 -1.66
C LEU A 111 -6.14 15.37 -1.59
N ILE A 112 -5.41 14.34 -1.17
CA ILE A 112 -3.95 14.35 -1.16
C ILE A 112 -3.39 14.58 -2.57
N TYR A 113 -3.88 13.85 -3.57
CA TYR A 113 -3.43 14.02 -4.95
C TYR A 113 -3.73 15.40 -5.52
N GLN A 114 -4.88 15.99 -5.17
CA GLN A 114 -5.20 17.35 -5.57
C GLN A 114 -4.24 18.36 -4.94
N ARG A 115 -3.99 18.25 -3.63
CA ARG A 115 -3.05 19.13 -2.92
C ARG A 115 -1.63 19.03 -3.45
N ARG A 116 -1.25 17.85 -3.90
CA ARG A 116 0.06 17.58 -4.54
C ARG A 116 0.10 17.99 -6.03
N GLY A 117 -0.99 18.51 -6.56
CA GLY A 117 -1.07 18.91 -7.98
C GLY A 117 -1.11 17.75 -8.98
N ALA A 118 -1.26 16.51 -8.50
CA ALA A 118 -1.32 15.32 -9.36
C ALA A 118 -2.65 15.19 -10.11
N ILE A 119 -3.73 15.74 -9.54
CA ILE A 119 -5.05 15.85 -10.18
C ILE A 119 -5.66 17.22 -9.95
N ALA A 120 -6.46 17.72 -10.88
CA ALA A 120 -7.09 19.02 -10.78
C ALA A 120 -8.26 19.08 -9.80
N CYS A 121 -8.91 17.95 -9.51
CA CYS A 121 -10.13 17.91 -8.70
C CYS A 121 -10.21 16.64 -7.85
N ALA A 122 -10.50 16.80 -6.54
CA ALA A 122 -10.71 15.70 -5.62
C ALA A 122 -12.15 15.14 -5.60
N HIS A 123 -13.06 15.66 -6.43
CA HIS A 123 -14.45 15.22 -6.46
C HIS A 123 -14.56 13.70 -6.66
N VAL A 124 -15.37 13.05 -5.83
CA VAL A 124 -15.74 11.64 -5.95
C VAL A 124 -17.14 11.54 -6.51
N ARG A 125 -17.30 10.74 -7.57
CA ARG A 125 -18.62 10.55 -8.19
C ARG A 125 -19.59 9.86 -7.24
N ALA A 126 -20.86 10.25 -7.28
CA ALA A 126 -21.92 9.56 -6.55
C ALA A 126 -21.97 8.07 -6.92
N PRO A 127 -22.22 7.18 -5.96
CA PRO A 127 -22.62 7.44 -4.57
C PRO A 127 -21.44 7.59 -3.57
N GLY A 128 -20.25 7.94 -4.04
CA GLY A 128 -19.07 8.08 -3.17
C GLY A 128 -19.25 9.17 -2.10
N PRO A 129 -18.66 8.98 -0.91
CA PRO A 129 -18.78 9.92 0.20
C PRO A 129 -17.95 11.19 -0.03
N SER A 130 -18.31 12.26 0.67
CA SER A 130 -17.47 13.44 0.87
C SER A 130 -16.76 13.36 2.22
N LEU A 131 -15.65 14.08 2.36
CA LEU A 131 -14.97 14.25 3.64
C LEU A 131 -15.67 15.38 4.45
N ASP A 132 -15.84 15.16 5.74
CA ASP A 132 -16.20 16.21 6.67
C ASP A 132 -14.98 17.05 7.08
N ALA A 133 -15.25 18.22 7.68
CA ALA A 133 -14.19 19.14 8.09
C ALA A 133 -13.25 18.56 9.16
N GLY A 134 -13.76 17.68 10.04
CA GLY A 134 -12.96 17.00 11.05
C GLY A 134 -11.95 16.06 10.41
N THR A 135 -12.39 15.21 9.48
CA THR A 135 -11.51 14.30 8.74
C THR A 135 -10.41 15.07 7.97
N VAL A 136 -10.76 16.22 7.39
CA VAL A 136 -9.77 17.07 6.71
C VAL A 136 -8.76 17.64 7.69
N ALA A 137 -9.21 18.15 8.86
CA ALA A 137 -8.32 18.67 9.89
C ALA A 137 -7.39 17.60 10.48
N ASP A 138 -7.89 16.38 10.70
CA ASP A 138 -7.09 15.24 11.14
C ASP A 138 -6.01 14.88 10.11
N LEU A 139 -6.34 14.91 8.82
CA LEU A 139 -5.37 14.71 7.75
C LEU A 139 -4.29 15.79 7.77
N ASP A 140 -4.68 17.06 7.95
CA ASP A 140 -3.75 18.18 7.97
C ASP A 140 -2.77 18.10 9.13
N ASP A 141 -3.24 17.77 10.34
CA ASP A 141 -2.38 17.54 11.50
C ASP A 141 -1.40 16.41 11.24
N LEU A 142 -1.89 15.30 10.69
CA LEU A 142 -1.06 14.13 10.40
C LEU A 142 0.02 14.43 9.35
N LEU A 143 -0.32 15.09 8.27
CA LEU A 143 0.63 15.50 7.23
C LEU A 143 1.66 16.49 7.78
N GLY A 144 1.23 17.44 8.61
CA GLY A 144 2.12 18.37 9.31
C GLY A 144 3.15 17.66 10.18
N ARG A 145 2.72 16.69 11.00
CA ARG A 145 3.63 15.89 11.85
C ARG A 145 4.62 15.05 11.06
N LEU A 146 4.25 14.61 9.88
CA LEU A 146 5.13 13.84 9.00
C LEU A 146 6.06 14.71 8.14
N GLY A 147 5.85 16.04 8.12
CA GLY A 147 6.58 16.96 7.25
C GLY A 147 6.16 16.81 5.78
N LEU A 148 4.92 16.40 5.52
CA LEU A 148 4.33 16.15 4.21
C LEU A 148 3.26 17.20 3.84
N ALA A 149 3.03 18.18 4.70
CA ALA A 149 2.12 19.28 4.40
C ALA A 149 2.60 20.01 3.14
N SER A 150 1.68 20.25 2.19
CA SER A 150 1.95 21.12 1.04
C SER A 150 2.17 22.55 1.56
N ALA A 151 3.22 23.16 1.09
CA ALA A 151 3.45 24.60 1.34
C ALA A 151 2.36 25.44 0.67
#